data_011f78251008535670ebb5344050558c
#
_entry.id   011f78251008535670ebb5344050558c
#
_cell.length_a   1.000
_cell.length_b   1.000
_cell.length_c   1.000
_cell.angle_alpha   90.00
_cell.angle_beta   90.00
_cell.angle_gamma   90.00
#
_symmetry.space_group_name_H-M   'P 1'
#
loop_
_entity.id
_entity.type
_entity.pdbx_description
1 polymer ?
#
loop_
_entity_poly.entity_id
_entity_poly.type
_entity_poly.pdbx_seq_one_letter_code
_entity_poly.pdbx_strand_id
1 'polypeptide(L)'
;HKEYRRQRQMCIRDSFSIIVSVLGGLAFFLYGMHLLGTGLEKASGGRLERTLEKMSSNIFKAVLFGALVTAAVQSSSATTVIVVGLVNANIIKLKQAIGVIMGANIGTTITAHILSMMDIQSDNFIINLLKPTSWAPIVSIIGIILFMAGKKASQKDLGQILLGFGILFFGMFQMS
;
A
#
# COMPACT_ATOMS: atom_id res chain seq x y z
N HIS A 1 0.23 -13.82 49.01
CA HIS A 1 0.04 -12.41 48.61
C HIS A 1 1.11 -11.86 47.66
N LYS A 2 2.37 -12.35 47.72
CA LYS A 2 3.46 -11.87 46.79
C LYS A 2 3.36 -12.48 45.39
N GLU A 3 2.95 -13.73 45.26
CA GLU A 3 2.76 -14.39 43.96
C GLU A 3 1.61 -13.78 43.15
N TYR A 4 0.50 -13.47 43.81
CA TYR A 4 -0.65 -12.85 43.18
C TYR A 4 -0.35 -11.43 42.66
N ARG A 5 0.50 -10.68 43.34
CA ARG A 5 1.00 -9.38 42.86
C ARG A 5 1.93 -9.54 41.69
N ARG A 6 2.79 -10.55 41.65
CA ARG A 6 3.67 -10.83 40.50
C ARG A 6 2.87 -11.21 39.25
N GLN A 7 1.89 -12.09 39.36
CA GLN A 7 1.02 -12.47 38.27
C GLN A 7 0.25 -11.26 37.70
N ARG A 8 -0.30 -10.42 38.56
CA ARG A 8 -1.02 -9.21 38.14
C ARG A 8 -0.11 -8.21 37.44
N GLN A 9 1.11 -8.03 37.92
CA GLN A 9 2.09 -7.14 37.27
C GLN A 9 2.56 -7.70 35.93
N MET A 10 2.72 -9.03 35.80
CA MET A 10 3.00 -9.67 34.51
C MET A 10 1.87 -9.46 33.51
N CYS A 11 0.63 -9.76 33.90
CA CYS A 11 -0.52 -9.57 32.99
C CYS A 11 -0.71 -8.12 32.52
N ILE A 12 -0.52 -7.13 33.42
CA ILE A 12 -0.64 -5.71 33.05
C ILE A 12 0.48 -5.32 32.09
N ARG A 13 1.71 -5.77 32.32
CA ARG A 13 2.87 -5.48 31.48
C ARG A 13 2.73 -6.12 30.11
N ASP A 14 2.23 -7.35 30.04
CA ASP A 14 2.02 -8.07 28.79
C ASP A 14 0.90 -7.42 27.97
N SER A 15 -0.21 -7.03 28.61
CA SER A 15 -1.30 -6.30 27.95
C SER A 15 -0.85 -4.94 27.42
N PHE A 16 -0.05 -4.19 28.19
CA PHE A 16 0.51 -2.91 27.75
C PHE A 16 1.45 -3.10 26.58
N SER A 17 2.32 -4.10 26.62
CA SER A 17 3.25 -4.43 25.53
C SER A 17 2.50 -4.77 24.25
N ILE A 18 1.43 -5.57 24.33
CA ILE A 18 0.60 -5.92 23.16
C ILE A 18 -0.06 -4.67 22.58
N ILE A 19 -0.65 -3.82 23.40
CA ILE A 19 -1.30 -2.59 22.92
C ILE A 19 -0.28 -1.68 22.21
N VAL A 20 0.90 -1.49 22.80
CA VAL A 20 1.97 -0.65 22.20
C VAL A 20 2.45 -1.28 20.90
N SER A 21 2.60 -2.60 20.82
CA SER A 21 3.00 -3.31 19.61
C SER A 21 1.98 -3.15 18.49
N VAL A 22 0.69 -3.34 18.79
CA VAL A 22 -0.39 -3.19 17.81
C VAL A 22 -0.51 -1.73 17.33
N LEU A 23 -0.50 -0.76 18.24
CA LEU A 23 -0.56 0.65 17.87
C LEU A 23 0.67 1.10 17.08
N GLY A 24 1.86 0.65 17.48
CA GLY A 24 3.09 0.89 16.75
C GLY A 24 3.09 0.27 15.36
N GLY A 25 2.66 -0.98 15.25
CA GLY A 25 2.49 -1.68 13.97
C GLY A 25 1.50 -0.98 13.05
N LEU A 26 0.37 -0.53 13.60
CA LEU A 26 -0.64 0.23 12.86
C LEU A 26 -0.07 1.57 12.34
N ALA A 27 0.70 2.27 13.17
CA ALA A 27 1.33 3.53 12.76
C ALA A 27 2.33 3.31 11.61
N PHE A 28 3.17 2.27 11.68
CA PHE A 28 4.07 1.91 10.57
C PHE A 28 3.31 1.48 9.33
N PHE A 29 2.25 0.70 9.46
CA PHE A 29 1.42 0.26 8.35
C PHE A 29 0.80 1.45 7.61
N LEU A 30 0.15 2.38 8.35
CA LEU A 30 -0.45 3.58 7.77
C LEU A 30 0.59 4.50 7.13
N TYR A 31 1.73 4.68 7.77
CA TYR A 31 2.81 5.49 7.22
C TYR A 31 3.43 4.84 5.98
N GLY A 32 3.64 3.53 5.98
CA GLY A 32 4.10 2.77 4.82
C GLY A 32 3.16 2.89 3.63
N MET A 33 1.84 2.78 3.86
CA MET A 33 0.83 3.03 2.82
C MET A 33 0.92 4.45 2.25
N HIS A 34 1.07 5.45 3.12
CA HIS A 34 1.20 6.85 2.69
C HIS A 34 2.46 7.06 1.83
N LEU A 35 3.60 6.53 2.26
CA LEU A 35 4.86 6.63 1.50
C LEU A 35 4.76 5.92 0.15
N LEU A 36 4.19 4.71 0.12
CA LEU A 36 3.99 3.93 -1.10
C LEU A 36 3.08 4.68 -2.07
N GLY A 37 1.92 5.16 -1.60
CA GLY A 37 0.96 5.90 -2.40
C GLY A 37 1.54 7.18 -2.99
N THR A 38 2.17 8.02 -2.18
CA THR A 38 2.78 9.28 -2.63
C THR A 38 3.96 9.05 -3.57
N GLY A 39 4.75 7.98 -3.35
CA GLY A 39 5.83 7.59 -4.24
C GLY A 39 5.31 7.17 -5.61
N LEU A 40 4.26 6.37 -5.66
CA LEU A 40 3.61 5.93 -6.91
C LEU A 40 2.95 7.10 -7.65
N GLU A 41 2.28 8.02 -6.93
CA GLU A 41 1.69 9.22 -7.49
C GLU A 41 2.75 10.09 -8.18
N LYS A 42 3.87 10.36 -7.50
CA LYS A 42 5.02 11.11 -8.06
C LYS A 42 5.65 10.40 -9.25
N ALA A 43 5.89 9.09 -9.14
CA ALA A 43 6.50 8.29 -10.22
C ALA A 43 5.59 8.20 -11.44
N SER A 44 4.27 8.19 -11.24
CA SER A 44 3.28 8.16 -12.31
C SER A 44 3.24 9.48 -13.10
N GLY A 45 3.47 10.63 -12.46
CA GLY A 45 3.54 12.01 -13.01
C GLY A 45 2.79 12.12 -14.32
N GLY A 46 1.88 12.93 -14.62
CA GLY A 46 1.17 13.15 -15.90
C GLY A 46 0.96 11.99 -16.91
N ARG A 47 1.62 10.82 -16.69
CA ARG A 47 1.43 9.62 -17.50
C ARG A 47 0.08 8.96 -17.24
N LEU A 48 -0.39 9.05 -16.01
CA LEU A 48 -1.71 8.54 -15.61
C LEU A 48 -2.80 9.25 -16.42
N GLU A 49 -2.74 10.56 -16.51
CA GLU A 49 -3.67 11.39 -17.25
C GLU A 49 -3.65 11.05 -18.74
N ARG A 50 -2.46 10.95 -19.35
CA ARG A 50 -2.31 10.58 -20.78
C ARG A 50 -2.80 9.16 -21.08
N THR A 51 -2.65 8.24 -20.14
CA THR A 51 -3.13 6.86 -20.31
C THR A 51 -4.65 6.80 -20.21
N LEU A 52 -5.25 7.55 -19.27
CA LEU A 52 -6.70 7.69 -19.15
C LEU A 52 -7.32 8.29 -20.41
N GLU A 53 -6.70 9.31 -21.00
CA GLU A 53 -7.14 9.94 -22.24
C GLU A 53 -7.17 8.94 -23.42
N LYS A 54 -6.16 8.09 -23.53
CA LYS A 54 -6.07 7.06 -24.59
C LYS A 54 -7.00 5.86 -24.39
N MET A 55 -7.45 5.58 -23.17
CA MET A 55 -8.31 4.43 -22.85
C MET A 55 -9.81 4.71 -23.06
N SER A 56 -10.13 5.75 -23.79
CA SER A 56 -11.40 6.45 -23.81
C SER A 56 -12.60 5.73 -24.45
N SER A 57 -12.47 4.54 -25.02
CA SER A 57 -13.56 3.96 -25.82
C SER A 57 -14.33 2.79 -25.17
N ASN A 58 -13.75 2.12 -24.17
CA ASN A 58 -14.35 0.90 -23.60
C ASN A 58 -14.43 0.94 -22.07
N ILE A 59 -15.65 0.80 -21.53
CA ILE A 59 -15.91 0.83 -20.09
C ILE A 59 -15.13 -0.29 -19.36
N PHE A 60 -14.98 -1.46 -19.95
CA PHE A 60 -14.21 -2.56 -19.34
C PHE A 60 -12.73 -2.21 -19.19
N LYS A 61 -12.14 -1.50 -20.17
CA LYS A 61 -10.77 -1.00 -20.06
C LYS A 61 -10.65 0.04 -18.96
N ALA A 62 -11.64 0.91 -18.82
CA ALA A 62 -11.68 1.91 -17.75
C ALA A 62 -11.76 1.25 -16.36
N VAL A 63 -12.59 0.21 -16.20
CA VAL A 63 -12.68 -0.58 -14.96
C VAL A 63 -11.35 -1.27 -14.65
N LEU A 64 -10.76 -1.97 -15.62
CA LEU A 64 -9.47 -2.63 -15.44
C LEU A 64 -8.37 -1.63 -15.05
N PHE A 65 -8.35 -0.50 -15.72
CA PHE A 65 -7.40 0.57 -15.44
C PHE A 65 -7.58 1.13 -14.02
N GLY A 66 -8.82 1.44 -13.61
CA GLY A 66 -9.12 1.89 -12.25
C GLY A 66 -8.70 0.89 -11.18
N ALA A 67 -8.94 -0.41 -11.43
CA ALA A 67 -8.50 -1.47 -10.52
C ALA A 67 -6.96 -1.53 -10.41
N LEU A 68 -6.24 -1.49 -11.52
CA LEU A 68 -4.78 -1.52 -11.54
C LEU A 68 -4.17 -0.29 -10.87
N VAL A 69 -4.69 0.90 -11.18
CA VAL A 69 -4.21 2.15 -10.57
C VAL A 69 -4.43 2.14 -9.07
N THR A 70 -5.62 1.76 -8.62
CA THR A 70 -5.92 1.73 -7.19
C THR A 70 -5.15 0.64 -6.46
N ALA A 71 -4.96 -0.53 -7.07
CA ALA A 71 -4.10 -1.57 -6.51
C ALA A 71 -2.64 -1.08 -6.37
N ALA A 72 -2.15 -0.26 -7.30
CA ALA A 72 -0.81 0.32 -7.24
C ALA A 72 -0.71 1.47 -6.23
N VAL A 73 -1.61 2.44 -6.32
CA VAL A 73 -1.61 3.65 -5.46
C VAL A 73 -2.10 3.36 -4.05
N GLN A 74 -2.81 2.25 -3.84
CA GLN A 74 -3.42 1.84 -2.56
C GLN A 74 -4.37 2.91 -1.97
N SER A 75 -4.93 3.77 -2.82
CA SER A 75 -5.84 4.83 -2.42
C SER A 75 -6.95 5.03 -3.47
N SER A 76 -8.13 4.49 -3.20
CA SER A 76 -9.31 4.69 -4.05
C SER A 76 -9.81 6.14 -4.01
N SER A 77 -9.66 6.81 -2.87
CA SER A 77 -10.02 8.22 -2.74
C SER A 77 -9.14 9.13 -3.59
N ALA A 78 -7.82 8.94 -3.59
CA ALA A 78 -6.90 9.67 -4.45
C ALA A 78 -7.24 9.45 -5.93
N THR A 79 -7.44 8.20 -6.33
CA THR A 79 -7.86 7.85 -7.70
C THR A 79 -9.16 8.55 -8.08
N THR A 80 -10.14 8.55 -7.19
CA THR A 80 -11.44 9.21 -7.42
C THR A 80 -11.30 10.73 -7.58
N VAL A 81 -10.51 11.40 -6.73
CA VAL A 81 -10.28 12.85 -6.82
C VAL A 81 -9.60 13.21 -8.14
N ILE A 82 -8.59 12.45 -8.56
CA ILE A 82 -7.91 12.66 -9.86
C ILE A 82 -8.92 12.51 -11.00
N VAL A 83 -9.74 11.46 -10.99
CA VAL A 83 -10.74 11.19 -12.02
C VAL A 83 -11.80 12.30 -12.09
N VAL A 84 -12.28 12.79 -10.95
CA VAL A 84 -13.21 13.92 -10.90
C VAL A 84 -12.55 15.19 -11.46
N GLY A 85 -11.29 15.44 -11.11
CA GLY A 85 -10.52 16.56 -11.67
C GLY A 85 -10.42 16.49 -13.21
N LEU A 86 -10.17 15.29 -13.76
CA LEU A 86 -10.09 15.07 -15.21
C LEU A 86 -11.43 15.23 -15.93
N VAL A 87 -12.55 14.86 -15.28
CA VAL A 87 -13.90 15.14 -15.81
C VAL A 87 -14.17 16.63 -15.83
N ASN A 88 -13.85 17.35 -14.74
CA ASN A 88 -14.03 18.80 -14.66
C ASN A 88 -13.18 19.55 -15.68
N ALA A 89 -12.00 19.04 -15.99
CA ALA A 89 -11.12 19.56 -17.05
C ALA A 89 -11.56 19.18 -18.47
N ASN A 90 -12.68 18.45 -18.62
CA ASN A 90 -13.16 17.90 -19.91
C ASN A 90 -12.16 16.98 -20.63
N ILE A 91 -11.20 16.39 -19.92
CA ILE A 91 -10.20 15.46 -20.48
C ILE A 91 -10.82 14.07 -20.70
N ILE A 92 -11.69 13.63 -19.79
CA ILE A 92 -12.40 12.36 -19.87
C ILE A 92 -13.92 12.53 -19.76
N LYS A 93 -14.68 11.63 -20.37
CA LYS A 93 -16.13 11.64 -20.31
C LYS A 93 -16.62 11.00 -19.01
N LEU A 94 -17.76 11.45 -18.50
CA LEU A 94 -18.38 10.93 -17.27
C LEU A 94 -18.53 9.39 -17.28
N LYS A 95 -18.91 8.80 -18.41
CA LYS A 95 -19.04 7.35 -18.57
C LYS A 95 -17.74 6.61 -18.29
N GLN A 96 -16.61 7.18 -18.67
CA GLN A 96 -15.28 6.61 -18.41
C GLN A 96 -14.87 6.75 -16.95
N ALA A 97 -15.17 7.92 -16.36
CA ALA A 97 -14.94 8.20 -14.95
C ALA A 97 -15.66 7.19 -14.07
N ILE A 98 -16.94 6.89 -14.36
CA ILE A 98 -17.73 5.87 -13.66
C ILE A 98 -17.01 4.51 -13.74
N GLY A 99 -16.52 4.11 -14.91
CA GLY A 99 -15.78 2.86 -15.09
C GLY A 99 -14.52 2.81 -14.23
N VAL A 100 -13.73 3.88 -14.20
CA VAL A 100 -12.50 3.95 -13.38
C VAL A 100 -12.82 3.90 -11.89
N ILE A 101 -13.85 4.60 -11.42
CA ILE A 101 -14.28 4.58 -10.00
C ILE A 101 -14.78 3.19 -9.58
N MET A 102 -15.56 2.50 -10.44
CA MET A 102 -15.95 1.12 -10.19
C MET A 102 -14.73 0.20 -10.11
N GLY A 103 -13.76 0.40 -11.01
CA GLY A 103 -12.49 -0.31 -11.00
C GLY A 103 -11.69 -0.05 -9.74
N ALA A 104 -11.65 1.19 -9.27
CA ALA A 104 -10.96 1.57 -8.04
C ALA A 104 -11.48 0.80 -6.82
N ASN A 105 -12.78 0.62 -6.71
CA ASN A 105 -13.39 -0.19 -5.65
C ASN A 105 -12.98 -1.69 -5.75
N ILE A 106 -12.97 -2.23 -6.97
CA ILE A 106 -12.51 -3.60 -7.23
C ILE A 106 -11.03 -3.73 -6.84
N GLY A 107 -10.18 -2.77 -7.21
CA GLY A 107 -8.75 -2.75 -6.89
C GLY A 107 -8.48 -2.80 -5.40
N THR A 108 -9.23 -2.02 -4.61
CA THR A 108 -9.15 -2.04 -3.14
C THR A 108 -9.49 -3.42 -2.57
N THR A 109 -10.56 -4.04 -3.08
CA THR A 109 -10.99 -5.36 -2.63
C THR A 109 -9.97 -6.45 -2.98
N ILE A 110 -9.42 -6.43 -4.20
CA ILE A 110 -8.36 -7.36 -4.63
C ILE A 110 -7.14 -7.24 -3.72
N THR A 111 -6.72 -6.02 -3.41
CA THR A 111 -5.57 -5.79 -2.55
C THR A 111 -5.79 -6.33 -1.15
N ALA A 112 -6.97 -6.09 -0.57
CA ALA A 112 -7.34 -6.63 0.74
C ALA A 112 -7.31 -8.15 0.77
N HIS A 113 -7.79 -8.82 -0.29
CA HIS A 113 -7.73 -10.28 -0.41
C HIS A 113 -6.29 -10.79 -0.54
N ILE A 114 -5.44 -10.13 -1.34
CA ILE A 114 -4.03 -10.50 -1.46
C ILE A 114 -3.33 -10.40 -0.10
N LEU A 115 -3.56 -9.32 0.65
CA LEU A 115 -2.99 -9.14 1.99
C LEU A 115 -3.49 -10.23 2.96
N SER A 116 -4.77 -10.57 2.93
CA SER A 116 -5.34 -11.63 3.75
C SER A 116 -4.74 -13.01 3.44
N MET A 117 -4.43 -13.30 2.17
CA MET A 117 -3.78 -14.55 1.78
C MET A 117 -2.32 -14.65 2.23
N MET A 118 -1.66 -13.55 2.55
CA MET A 118 -0.27 -13.52 3.01
C MET A 118 -0.10 -14.00 4.46
N ASP A 119 -1.18 -14.00 5.25
CA ASP A 119 -1.17 -14.48 6.65
C ASP A 119 -1.25 -16.02 6.77
N ILE A 120 -1.37 -16.73 5.66
CA ILE A 120 -1.42 -18.20 5.66
C ILE A 120 -0.06 -18.75 6.10
N GLN A 121 0.00 -19.31 7.31
CA GLN A 121 1.16 -20.02 7.80
C GLN A 121 1.29 -21.38 7.09
N SER A 122 2.36 -21.59 6.35
CA SER A 122 2.67 -22.88 5.78
C SER A 122 4.14 -23.22 6.03
N ASP A 123 4.40 -24.49 6.35
CA ASP A 123 5.76 -25.01 6.62
C ASP A 123 6.61 -25.21 5.34
N ASN A 124 6.05 -24.92 4.17
CA ASN A 124 6.77 -25.06 2.91
C ASN A 124 7.77 -23.92 2.70
N PHE A 125 9.05 -24.28 2.56
CA PHE A 125 10.15 -23.34 2.31
C PHE A 125 9.90 -22.42 1.12
N ILE A 126 9.28 -22.93 0.04
CA ILE A 126 8.97 -22.16 -1.18
C ILE A 126 7.91 -21.09 -0.89
N ILE A 127 6.89 -21.42 -0.10
CA ILE A 127 5.83 -20.47 0.28
C ILE A 127 6.41 -19.40 1.21
N ASN A 128 7.29 -19.75 2.13
CA ASN A 128 7.96 -18.79 3.00
C ASN A 128 8.90 -17.86 2.21
N LEU A 129 9.55 -18.33 1.17
CA LEU A 129 10.38 -17.50 0.30
C LEU A 129 9.53 -16.53 -0.57
N LEU A 130 8.32 -16.93 -0.93
CA LEU A 130 7.37 -16.10 -1.70
C LEU A 130 6.64 -15.05 -0.85
N LYS A 131 6.68 -15.18 0.49
CA LYS A 131 6.04 -14.20 1.38
C LYS A 131 6.74 -12.83 1.29
N PRO A 132 6.01 -11.75 1.02
CA PRO A 132 6.58 -10.40 0.98
C PRO A 132 7.28 -9.99 2.27
N THR A 133 6.83 -10.51 3.41
CA THR A 133 7.43 -10.27 4.72
C THR A 133 8.88 -10.74 4.83
N SER A 134 9.26 -11.78 4.07
CA SER A 134 10.62 -12.33 4.12
C SER A 134 11.65 -11.43 3.41
N TRP A 135 11.26 -10.77 2.35
CA TRP A 135 12.16 -9.91 1.56
C TRP A 135 11.86 -8.41 1.69
N ALA A 136 10.77 -8.03 2.37
CA ALA A 136 10.47 -6.64 2.67
C ALA A 136 11.62 -5.87 3.35
N PRO A 137 12.40 -6.42 4.32
CA PRO A 137 13.54 -5.73 4.90
C PRO A 137 14.64 -5.42 3.87
N ILE A 138 14.92 -6.37 2.96
CA ILE A 138 15.93 -6.19 1.90
C ILE A 138 15.50 -5.07 0.95
N VAL A 139 14.23 -5.08 0.55
CA VAL A 139 13.64 -4.05 -0.30
C VAL A 139 13.69 -2.68 0.38
N SER A 140 13.45 -2.63 1.70
CA SER A 140 13.56 -1.39 2.48
C SER A 140 14.96 -0.80 2.47
N ILE A 141 16.00 -1.64 2.64
CA ILE A 141 17.40 -1.21 2.60
C ILE A 141 17.74 -0.62 1.24
N ILE A 142 17.34 -1.30 0.16
CA ILE A 142 17.53 -0.79 -1.21
C ILE A 142 16.77 0.52 -1.39
N GLY A 143 15.53 0.59 -0.87
CA GLY A 143 14.69 1.79 -0.89
C GLY A 143 15.35 2.98 -0.21
N ILE A 144 15.90 2.81 0.99
CA ILE A 144 16.60 3.87 1.74
C ILE A 144 17.83 4.35 0.96
N ILE A 145 18.64 3.43 0.44
CA ILE A 145 19.84 3.78 -0.34
C ILE A 145 19.46 4.60 -1.57
N LEU A 146 18.45 4.17 -2.33
CA LEU A 146 17.96 4.89 -3.51
C LEU A 146 17.35 6.24 -3.15
N PHE A 147 16.63 6.33 -2.04
CA PHE A 147 16.01 7.57 -1.58
C PHE A 147 17.04 8.61 -1.14
N MET A 148 18.08 8.19 -0.40
CA MET A 148 19.11 9.08 0.13
C MET A 148 20.22 9.37 -0.88
N ALA A 149 20.70 8.37 -1.61
CA ALA A 149 21.81 8.50 -2.54
C ALA A 149 21.37 8.82 -3.98
N GLY A 150 20.09 8.72 -4.31
CA GLY A 150 19.55 8.98 -5.64
C GLY A 150 19.75 10.43 -6.07
N LYS A 151 20.42 10.63 -7.21
CA LYS A 151 20.66 11.96 -7.80
C LYS A 151 19.49 12.44 -8.68
N LYS A 152 18.69 11.51 -9.21
CA LYS A 152 17.54 11.80 -10.09
C LYS A 152 16.24 11.71 -9.31
N ALA A 153 15.27 12.58 -9.61
CA ALA A 153 13.94 12.54 -8.98
C ALA A 153 13.29 11.15 -9.09
N SER A 154 13.35 10.54 -10.27
CA SER A 154 12.80 9.18 -10.49
C SER A 154 13.44 8.09 -9.60
N GLN A 155 14.71 8.23 -9.23
CA GLN A 155 15.38 7.30 -8.32
C GLN A 155 14.89 7.49 -6.88
N LYS A 156 14.66 8.74 -6.47
CA LYS A 156 14.10 9.06 -5.15
C LYS A 156 12.65 8.59 -5.03
N ASP A 157 11.85 8.76 -6.08
CA ASP A 157 10.47 8.29 -6.11
C ASP A 157 10.41 6.76 -6.02
N LEU A 158 11.27 6.06 -6.77
CA LEU A 158 11.40 4.60 -6.67
C LEU A 158 11.88 4.18 -5.27
N GLY A 159 12.86 4.88 -4.72
CA GLY A 159 13.33 4.64 -3.35
C GLY A 159 12.22 4.82 -2.32
N GLN A 160 11.39 5.85 -2.48
CA GLN A 160 10.22 6.11 -1.62
C GLN A 160 9.18 4.97 -1.72
N ILE A 161 8.92 4.45 -2.93
CA ILE A 161 8.01 3.32 -3.16
C ILE A 161 8.52 2.07 -2.43
N LEU A 162 9.79 1.71 -2.65
CA LEU A 162 10.39 0.52 -2.05
C LEU A 162 10.45 0.63 -0.52
N LEU A 163 10.78 1.81 0.01
CA LEU A 163 10.78 2.08 1.44
C LEU A 163 9.38 1.97 2.03
N GLY A 164 8.38 2.59 1.38
CA GLY A 164 6.99 2.53 1.79
C GLY A 164 6.45 1.10 1.83
N PHE A 165 6.80 0.30 0.82
CA PHE A 165 6.48 -1.12 0.77
C PHE A 165 7.05 -1.87 1.98
N GLY A 166 8.33 -1.68 2.27
CA GLY A 166 8.97 -2.38 3.39
C GLY A 166 8.43 -1.97 4.76
N ILE A 167 8.18 -0.67 4.98
CA ILE A 167 7.59 -0.17 6.23
C ILE A 167 6.16 -0.70 6.42
N LEU A 168 5.36 -0.78 5.35
CA LEU A 168 4.01 -1.33 5.37
C LEU A 168 4.02 -2.78 5.87
N PHE A 169 4.87 -3.63 5.27
CA PHE A 169 4.97 -5.04 5.67
C PHE A 169 5.56 -5.22 7.07
N PHE A 170 6.50 -4.36 7.47
CA PHE A 170 7.02 -4.35 8.84
C PHE A 170 5.92 -4.00 9.84
N GLY A 171 5.09 -3.00 9.55
CA GLY A 171 3.94 -2.65 10.38
C GLY A 171 2.94 -3.80 10.53
N MET A 172 2.66 -4.49 9.42
CA MET A 172 1.77 -5.67 9.43
C MET A 172 2.36 -6.82 10.27
N PHE A 173 3.65 -7.09 10.13
CA PHE A 173 4.34 -8.11 10.93
C PHE A 173 4.32 -7.78 12.43
N GLN A 174 4.45 -6.51 12.79
CA GLN A 174 4.43 -6.06 14.18
C GLN A 174 3.05 -6.21 14.85
N MET A 175 1.96 -6.24 14.05
CA MET A 175 0.59 -6.45 14.54
C MET A 175 0.21 -7.93 14.65
N SER A 176 0.90 -8.82 13.94
CA SER A 176 0.67 -10.28 13.94
C SER A 176 1.31 -10.94 15.16
#